data_df8e1185e14a6b2ee53094727957e236
#
_entry.id   df8e1185e14a6b2ee53094727957e236
#
_cell.length_a   1.000
_cell.length_b   1.000
_cell.length_c   1.000
_cell.angle_alpha   90.00
_cell.angle_beta   90.00
_cell.angle_gamma   90.00
#
_symmetry.space_group_name_H-M   'P 1'
#
loop_
_entity.id
_entity.type
_entity.pdbx_description
1 polymer ?
#
loop_
_entity_poly.entity_id
_entity_poly.type
_entity_poly.pdbx_seq_one_letter_code
_entity_poly.pdbx_strand_id
1 'polypeptide(L)'
;MNAIRLTAILALLVCTVTAQAQRKNARYVEYIEKYAPLAVQQMKEHKIPASITLAQGLLESGAGMSELARKSNNHFGIKCGGSWKGRTVRHDDDARQECFRAYKNPRDSYEDHSAFLKRGARYAFLFDLKVTDYKGWARGLKKAGYATDPSYANRLITIIEDYDLYKYDAQGVYSKRKLRKHPWLLNPHPVYIANDIAYVVARSGDTFKELGDEFGISWKK
;
A
#
# COMPACT_ATOMS: atom_id res chain seq x y z
N MET A 1 -68.26 12.25 21.91
CA MET A 1 -67.49 11.75 20.74
C MET A 1 -66.05 12.22 20.93
N ASN A 2 -65.19 11.30 21.42
CA ASN A 2 -63.83 11.61 21.83
C ASN A 2 -62.88 11.35 20.67
N ALA A 3 -62.20 12.42 20.22
CA ALA A 3 -61.16 12.32 19.23
C ALA A 3 -59.86 11.82 19.91
N ILE A 4 -59.44 10.59 19.60
CA ILE A 4 -58.17 10.02 20.03
C ILE A 4 -57.07 10.64 19.16
N ARG A 5 -56.27 11.50 19.75
CA ARG A 5 -55.03 12.01 19.10
C ARG A 5 -53.96 10.91 19.16
N LEU A 6 -53.69 10.32 18.02
CA LEU A 6 -52.59 9.38 17.83
C LEU A 6 -51.28 10.19 17.68
N THR A 7 -50.53 10.34 18.76
CA THR A 7 -49.16 10.88 18.72
C THR A 7 -48.23 9.79 18.26
N ALA A 8 -47.82 9.86 17.00
CA ALA A 8 -46.76 9.00 16.47
C ALA A 8 -45.41 9.50 17.07
N ILE A 9 -44.87 8.71 18.01
CA ILE A 9 -43.52 8.88 18.50
C ILE A 9 -42.58 8.29 17.44
N LEU A 10 -41.96 9.17 16.64
CA LEU A 10 -40.90 8.84 15.71
C LEU A 10 -39.63 8.61 16.54
N ALA A 11 -39.39 7.36 16.92
CA ALA A 11 -38.12 6.99 17.56
C ALA A 11 -37.01 7.08 16.50
N LEU A 12 -36.26 8.19 16.54
CA LEU A 12 -35.03 8.33 15.77
C LEU A 12 -33.99 7.40 16.39
N LEU A 13 -33.84 6.19 15.81
CA LEU A 13 -32.73 5.29 16.15
C LEU A 13 -31.46 5.88 15.52
N VAL A 14 -30.79 6.75 16.28
CA VAL A 14 -29.44 7.19 15.93
C VAL A 14 -28.51 6.01 16.19
N CYS A 15 -28.33 5.14 15.18
CA CYS A 15 -27.23 4.21 15.16
C CYS A 15 -25.93 5.02 15.05
N THR A 16 -25.35 5.35 16.19
CA THR A 16 -23.95 5.79 16.25
C THR A 16 -23.10 4.59 15.89
N VAL A 17 -22.84 4.41 14.59
CA VAL A 17 -21.72 3.57 14.14
C VAL A 17 -20.47 4.30 14.61
N THR A 18 -19.98 3.94 15.79
CA THR A 18 -18.61 4.28 16.19
C THR A 18 -17.72 3.52 15.22
N ALA A 19 -17.34 4.18 14.14
CA ALA A 19 -16.24 3.72 13.31
C ALA A 19 -15.04 3.65 14.24
N GLN A 20 -14.76 2.45 14.74
CA GLN A 20 -13.59 2.15 15.52
C GLN A 20 -12.43 2.30 14.54
N ALA A 21 -11.87 3.52 14.45
CA ALA A 21 -10.69 3.77 13.66
C ALA A 21 -9.63 2.78 14.18
N GLN A 22 -9.36 1.75 13.38
CA GLN A 22 -8.38 0.73 13.71
C GLN A 22 -7.08 1.46 14.04
N ARG A 23 -6.62 1.34 15.28
CA ARG A 23 -5.47 2.11 15.78
C ARG A 23 -4.25 1.67 14.99
N LYS A 24 -3.79 2.53 14.07
CA LYS A 24 -2.63 2.22 13.22
C LYS A 24 -1.44 1.88 14.11
N ASN A 25 -0.69 0.84 13.75
CA ASN A 25 0.50 0.44 14.49
C ASN A 25 1.56 1.56 14.39
N ALA A 26 1.96 2.12 15.52
CA ALA A 26 2.90 3.25 15.57
C ALA A 26 4.25 2.93 14.90
N ARG A 27 4.75 1.70 15.04
CA ARG A 27 6.01 1.26 14.39
C ARG A 27 5.87 1.24 12.86
N TYR A 28 4.70 0.86 12.36
CA TYR A 28 4.43 0.88 10.92
C TYR A 28 4.38 2.32 10.41
N VAL A 29 3.73 3.21 11.14
CA VAL A 29 3.69 4.65 10.79
C VAL A 29 5.10 5.22 10.74
N GLU A 30 5.91 5.00 11.78
CA GLU A 30 7.31 5.46 11.83
C GLU A 30 8.15 4.92 10.65
N TYR A 31 8.01 3.62 10.34
CA TYR A 31 8.68 3.01 9.19
C TYR A 31 8.28 3.68 7.88
N ILE A 32 6.98 3.88 7.67
CA ILE A 32 6.44 4.52 6.47
C ILE A 32 6.98 5.93 6.32
N GLU A 33 6.89 6.75 7.36
CA GLU A 33 7.39 8.14 7.33
C GLU A 33 8.87 8.19 6.98
N LYS A 34 9.66 7.30 7.57
CA LYS A 34 11.10 7.23 7.34
C LYS A 34 11.47 6.81 5.93
N TYR A 35 10.78 5.83 5.36
CA TYR A 35 11.18 5.20 4.10
C TYR A 35 10.32 5.58 2.89
N ALA A 36 9.19 6.30 3.06
CA ALA A 36 8.38 6.74 1.94
C ALA A 36 9.14 7.60 0.91
N PRO A 37 9.99 8.57 1.30
CA PRO A 37 10.76 9.32 0.32
C PRO A 37 11.66 8.43 -0.54
N LEU A 38 12.26 7.39 0.06
CA LEU A 38 13.11 6.43 -0.63
C LEU A 38 12.31 5.54 -1.58
N ALA A 39 11.15 5.03 -1.14
CA ALA A 39 10.26 4.24 -1.98
C ALA A 39 9.74 5.04 -3.20
N VAL A 40 9.40 6.32 -3.00
CA VAL A 40 9.01 7.22 -4.10
C VAL A 40 10.18 7.46 -5.06
N GLN A 41 11.40 7.56 -4.56
CA GLN A 41 12.60 7.65 -5.41
C GLN A 41 12.75 6.39 -6.25
N GLN A 42 12.68 5.20 -5.64
CA GLN A 42 12.76 3.91 -6.34
C GLN A 42 11.66 3.77 -7.41
N MET A 43 10.44 4.22 -7.12
CA MET A 43 9.37 4.21 -8.11
C MET A 43 9.69 5.07 -9.33
N LYS A 44 10.28 6.26 -9.15
CA LYS A 44 10.67 7.13 -10.27
C LYS A 44 11.75 6.51 -11.13
N GLU A 45 12.74 5.87 -10.51
CA GLU A 45 13.92 5.30 -11.17
C GLU A 45 13.62 3.94 -11.80
N HIS A 46 12.89 3.08 -11.08
CA HIS A 46 12.70 1.66 -11.45
C HIS A 46 11.28 1.30 -11.88
N LYS A 47 10.30 2.21 -11.77
CA LYS A 47 8.89 1.98 -12.16
C LYS A 47 8.17 0.91 -11.32
N ILE A 48 8.59 0.68 -10.09
CA ILE A 48 7.93 -0.18 -9.11
C ILE A 48 7.07 0.73 -8.22
N PRO A 49 5.78 0.42 -7.96
CA PRO A 49 4.96 1.25 -7.07
C PRO A 49 5.62 1.49 -5.71
N ALA A 50 5.61 2.73 -5.25
CA ALA A 50 6.14 3.08 -3.92
C ALA A 50 5.36 2.36 -2.82
N SER A 51 4.04 2.22 -3.00
CA SER A 51 3.16 1.48 -2.10
C SER A 51 3.57 0.01 -1.96
N ILE A 52 3.89 -0.65 -3.07
CA ILE A 52 4.39 -2.04 -3.09
C ILE A 52 5.73 -2.14 -2.36
N THR A 53 6.68 -1.27 -2.69
CA THR A 53 8.00 -1.25 -2.06
C THR A 53 7.88 -1.05 -0.54
N LEU A 54 7.04 -0.13 -0.09
CA LEU A 54 6.79 0.10 1.34
C LEU A 54 6.12 -1.09 2.03
N ALA A 55 5.08 -1.65 1.42
CA ALA A 55 4.36 -2.79 1.99
C ALA A 55 5.26 -4.03 2.10
N GLN A 56 6.08 -4.29 1.10
CA GLN A 56 7.08 -5.36 1.16
C GLN A 56 8.11 -5.09 2.26
N GLY A 57 8.68 -3.89 2.31
CA GLY A 57 9.64 -3.52 3.35
C GLY A 57 9.06 -3.66 4.77
N LEU A 58 7.80 -3.26 4.99
CA LEU A 58 7.09 -3.46 6.26
C LEU A 58 6.94 -4.94 6.60
N LEU A 59 6.47 -5.72 5.63
CA LEU A 59 6.13 -7.13 5.82
C LEU A 59 7.37 -7.99 6.06
N GLU A 60 8.37 -7.86 5.18
CA GLU A 60 9.57 -8.71 5.18
C GLU A 60 10.53 -8.38 6.34
N SER A 61 10.56 -7.12 6.75
CA SER A 61 11.48 -6.68 7.83
C SER A 61 10.82 -6.54 9.20
N GLY A 62 9.51 -6.81 9.33
CA GLY A 62 8.77 -6.50 10.54
C GLY A 62 8.89 -5.01 10.91
N ALA A 63 8.67 -4.12 9.94
CA ALA A 63 8.89 -2.68 10.07
C ALA A 63 10.35 -2.31 10.44
N GLY A 64 11.32 -3.03 9.90
CA GLY A 64 12.74 -2.83 10.18
C GLY A 64 13.21 -3.42 11.51
N MET A 65 12.34 -4.11 12.25
CA MET A 65 12.62 -4.61 13.59
C MET A 65 13.07 -6.07 13.63
N SER A 66 12.96 -6.80 12.51
CA SER A 66 13.45 -8.18 12.45
C SER A 66 14.96 -8.24 12.73
N GLU A 67 15.43 -9.35 13.28
CA GLU A 67 16.84 -9.57 13.56
C GLU A 67 17.68 -9.42 12.29
N LEU A 68 17.22 -10.00 11.18
CA LEU A 68 17.86 -9.89 9.88
C LEU A 68 17.98 -8.43 9.43
N ALA A 69 16.90 -7.66 9.47
CA ALA A 69 16.93 -6.25 9.05
C ALA A 69 17.88 -5.41 9.90
N ARG A 70 17.89 -5.60 11.22
CA ARG A 70 18.77 -4.85 12.14
C ARG A 70 20.24 -5.18 11.96
N LYS A 71 20.59 -6.46 11.71
CA LYS A 71 21.97 -6.91 11.55
C LYS A 71 22.55 -6.62 10.17
N SER A 72 21.70 -6.62 9.13
CA SER A 72 22.17 -6.58 7.75
C SER A 72 21.64 -5.41 6.92
N ASN A 73 20.75 -4.56 7.44
CA ASN A 73 19.99 -3.57 6.68
C ASN A 73 19.19 -4.18 5.49
N ASN A 74 18.92 -5.49 5.52
CA ASN A 74 18.16 -6.19 4.49
C ASN A 74 16.68 -6.12 4.81
N HIS A 75 15.98 -5.18 4.21
CA HIS A 75 14.56 -4.92 4.46
C HIS A 75 13.61 -5.80 3.65
N PHE A 76 14.13 -6.61 2.73
CA PHE A 76 13.33 -7.40 1.78
C PHE A 76 13.66 -8.89 1.82
N GLY A 77 14.47 -9.35 2.76
CA GLY A 77 14.83 -10.76 2.87
C GLY A 77 15.54 -11.31 1.63
N ILE A 78 16.34 -10.49 0.93
CA ILE A 78 16.99 -10.95 -0.30
C ILE A 78 18.12 -11.91 0.05
N LYS A 79 17.98 -13.16 -0.42
CA LYS A 79 18.98 -14.22 -0.27
C LYS A 79 20.19 -13.98 -1.19
N CYS A 80 21.35 -14.53 -0.86
CA CYS A 80 22.62 -14.22 -1.54
C CYS A 80 22.55 -14.45 -3.06
N GLY A 81 22.14 -15.62 -3.53
CA GLY A 81 22.18 -15.96 -4.94
C GLY A 81 23.61 -16.04 -5.51
N GLY A 82 23.78 -16.73 -6.64
CA GLY A 82 25.10 -17.09 -7.17
C GLY A 82 25.99 -15.94 -7.65
N SER A 83 25.41 -14.77 -7.98
CA SER A 83 26.17 -13.60 -8.48
C SER A 83 26.47 -12.55 -7.41
N TRP A 84 25.98 -12.72 -6.17
CA TRP A 84 26.21 -11.76 -5.10
C TRP A 84 27.65 -11.83 -4.59
N LYS A 85 28.35 -10.71 -4.63
CA LYS A 85 29.74 -10.57 -4.14
C LYS A 85 29.87 -9.59 -2.98
N GLY A 86 28.75 -9.06 -2.49
CA GLY A 86 28.71 -8.14 -1.36
C GLY A 86 28.79 -8.87 -0.02
N ARG A 87 28.62 -8.09 1.07
CA ARG A 87 28.56 -8.63 2.44
C ARG A 87 27.37 -9.57 2.59
N THR A 88 27.50 -10.54 3.48
CA THR A 88 26.46 -11.54 3.76
C THR A 88 26.26 -11.71 5.26
N VAL A 89 25.10 -12.23 5.62
CA VAL A 89 24.76 -12.66 6.98
C VAL A 89 24.07 -14.03 6.90
N ARG A 90 24.27 -14.86 7.90
CA ARG A 90 23.53 -16.11 8.07
C ARG A 90 22.35 -15.89 9.00
N HIS A 91 21.18 -16.40 8.62
CA HIS A 91 19.96 -16.32 9.40
C HIS A 91 19.09 -17.55 9.14
N ASP A 92 18.37 -18.01 10.15
CA ASP A 92 17.41 -19.11 10.02
C ASP A 92 16.10 -18.56 9.41
N ASP A 93 15.64 -19.16 8.32
CA ASP A 93 14.41 -18.84 7.60
C ASP A 93 13.73 -20.16 7.19
N ASP A 94 13.44 -20.38 5.92
CA ASP A 94 12.89 -21.65 5.41
C ASP A 94 13.85 -22.83 5.71
N ALA A 95 15.15 -22.57 5.73
CA ALA A 95 16.19 -23.49 6.16
C ALA A 95 17.13 -22.83 7.20
N ARG A 96 17.86 -23.68 7.93
CA ARG A 96 18.82 -23.19 8.91
C ARG A 96 20.03 -22.55 8.23
N GLN A 97 20.53 -21.44 8.79
CA GLN A 97 21.76 -20.75 8.34
C GLN A 97 21.74 -20.36 6.85
N GLU A 98 20.60 -19.96 6.33
CA GLU A 98 20.51 -19.45 4.97
C GLU A 98 21.31 -18.17 4.79
N CYS A 99 21.83 -17.97 3.59
CA CYS A 99 22.64 -16.82 3.25
C CYS A 99 21.78 -15.64 2.78
N PHE A 100 21.86 -14.51 3.47
CA PHE A 100 21.20 -13.26 3.10
C PHE A 100 22.21 -12.17 2.77
N ARG A 101 21.84 -11.30 1.82
CA ARG A 101 22.63 -10.11 1.50
C ARG A 101 22.68 -9.15 2.69
N ALA A 102 23.80 -8.50 2.89
CA ALA A 102 23.97 -7.48 3.92
C ALA A 102 24.44 -6.17 3.29
N TYR A 103 23.81 -5.08 3.70
CA TYR A 103 24.04 -3.75 3.12
C TYR A 103 24.65 -2.80 4.15
N LYS A 104 25.28 -1.71 3.67
CA LYS A 104 25.84 -0.68 4.53
C LYS A 104 24.74 0.14 5.21
N ASN A 105 23.64 0.35 4.49
CA ASN A 105 22.49 1.14 4.93
C ASN A 105 21.21 0.64 4.24
N PRO A 106 20.02 1.04 4.72
CA PRO A 106 18.74 0.64 4.12
C PRO A 106 18.57 1.08 2.66
N ARG A 107 19.13 2.20 2.23
CA ARG A 107 19.05 2.67 0.84
C ARG A 107 19.58 1.63 -0.13
N ASP A 108 20.73 1.02 0.18
CA ASP A 108 21.33 -0.01 -0.67
C ASP A 108 20.42 -1.24 -0.78
N SER A 109 19.68 -1.58 0.29
CA SER A 109 18.69 -2.66 0.27
C SER A 109 17.51 -2.34 -0.65
N TYR A 110 17.00 -1.12 -0.62
CA TYR A 110 15.91 -0.66 -1.48
C TYR A 110 16.32 -0.65 -2.95
N GLU A 111 17.54 -0.19 -3.23
CA GLU A 111 18.10 -0.18 -4.59
C GLU A 111 18.28 -1.60 -5.13
N ASP A 112 18.87 -2.49 -4.34
CA ASP A 112 19.06 -3.87 -4.76
C ASP A 112 17.75 -4.63 -4.90
N HIS A 113 16.74 -4.36 -4.07
CA HIS A 113 15.39 -4.89 -4.24
C HIS A 113 14.78 -4.48 -5.57
N SER A 114 14.85 -3.20 -5.91
CA SER A 114 14.35 -2.69 -7.19
C SER A 114 15.09 -3.33 -8.37
N ALA A 115 16.41 -3.41 -8.28
CA ALA A 115 17.23 -4.07 -9.28
C ALA A 115 16.98 -5.58 -9.37
N PHE A 116 16.70 -6.25 -8.26
CA PHE A 116 16.34 -7.66 -8.21
C PHE A 116 15.04 -7.94 -8.98
N LEU A 117 13.99 -7.16 -8.74
CA LEU A 117 12.73 -7.29 -9.47
C LEU A 117 12.92 -7.00 -10.97
N LYS A 118 13.69 -5.95 -11.30
CA LYS A 118 13.89 -5.55 -12.69
C LYS A 118 14.70 -6.57 -13.50
N ARG A 119 15.67 -7.24 -12.89
CA ARG A 119 16.51 -8.26 -13.55
C ARG A 119 15.85 -9.63 -13.65
N GLY A 120 14.89 -9.92 -12.78
CA GLY A 120 14.26 -11.23 -12.72
C GLY A 120 13.25 -11.43 -13.85
N ALA A 121 13.56 -12.27 -14.83
CA ALA A 121 12.67 -12.54 -15.97
C ALA A 121 11.23 -12.92 -15.56
N ARG A 122 11.07 -13.61 -14.44
CA ARG A 122 9.76 -14.00 -13.89
C ARG A 122 8.91 -12.80 -13.46
N TYR A 123 9.51 -11.62 -13.24
CA TYR A 123 8.84 -10.37 -12.85
C TYR A 123 8.61 -9.42 -14.03
N ALA A 124 9.12 -9.72 -15.22
CA ALA A 124 9.10 -8.79 -16.36
C ALA A 124 7.68 -8.27 -16.69
N PHE A 125 6.67 -9.14 -16.65
CA PHE A 125 5.27 -8.79 -16.93
C PHE A 125 4.67 -7.76 -15.94
N LEU A 126 5.26 -7.61 -14.76
CA LEU A 126 4.81 -6.60 -13.79
C LEU A 126 5.02 -5.18 -14.31
N PHE A 127 6.04 -4.97 -15.11
CA PHE A 127 6.39 -3.67 -15.67
C PHE A 127 5.46 -3.22 -16.80
N ASP A 128 4.56 -4.08 -17.27
CA ASP A 128 3.46 -3.74 -18.19
C ASP A 128 2.26 -3.14 -17.43
N LEU A 129 2.21 -3.30 -16.10
CA LEU A 129 1.18 -2.74 -15.25
C LEU A 129 1.43 -1.24 -15.00
N LYS A 130 0.34 -0.50 -14.77
CA LYS A 130 0.47 0.88 -14.29
C LYS A 130 1.12 0.88 -12.91
N VAL A 131 2.00 1.84 -12.66
CA VAL A 131 2.63 2.02 -11.33
C VAL A 131 1.63 2.42 -10.22
N THR A 132 0.39 2.74 -10.58
CA THR A 132 -0.71 2.99 -9.62
C THR A 132 -1.60 1.76 -9.42
N ASP A 133 -1.36 0.67 -10.14
CA ASP A 133 -2.11 -0.58 -9.99
C ASP A 133 -1.44 -1.50 -8.96
N TYR A 134 -1.39 -1.05 -7.70
CA TYR A 134 -0.79 -1.85 -6.62
C TYR A 134 -1.45 -3.23 -6.43
N LYS A 135 -2.76 -3.37 -6.74
CA LYS A 135 -3.46 -4.66 -6.64
C LYS A 135 -2.96 -5.65 -7.69
N GLY A 136 -2.80 -5.18 -8.92
CA GLY A 136 -2.19 -5.97 -9.99
C GLY A 136 -0.76 -6.36 -9.66
N TRP A 137 0.03 -5.43 -9.14
CA TRP A 137 1.41 -5.68 -8.71
C TRP A 137 1.48 -6.70 -7.58
N ALA A 138 0.67 -6.58 -6.53
CA ALA A 138 0.66 -7.53 -5.40
C ALA A 138 0.33 -8.96 -5.85
N ARG A 139 -0.72 -9.11 -6.66
CA ARG A 139 -1.10 -10.41 -7.23
C ARG A 139 -0.04 -10.96 -8.17
N GLY A 140 0.55 -10.10 -8.98
CA GLY A 140 1.62 -10.45 -9.90
C GLY A 140 2.88 -10.92 -9.19
N LEU A 141 3.30 -10.27 -8.10
CA LEU A 141 4.42 -10.71 -7.26
C LEU A 141 4.18 -12.12 -6.71
N LYS A 142 2.97 -12.39 -6.19
CA LYS A 142 2.59 -13.73 -5.74
C LYS A 142 2.65 -14.76 -6.88
N LYS A 143 2.08 -14.43 -8.06
CA LYS A 143 2.10 -15.27 -9.25
C LYS A 143 3.53 -15.57 -9.72
N ALA A 144 4.43 -14.59 -9.64
CA ALA A 144 5.84 -14.74 -9.99
C ALA A 144 6.66 -15.53 -8.94
N GLY A 145 6.03 -15.94 -7.83
CA GLY A 145 6.70 -16.69 -6.78
C GLY A 145 7.69 -15.85 -5.95
N TYR A 146 7.34 -14.59 -5.66
CA TYR A 146 8.14 -13.77 -4.74
C TYR A 146 8.10 -14.36 -3.32
N ALA A 147 6.94 -14.84 -2.89
CA ALA A 147 6.75 -15.54 -1.62
C ALA A 147 5.93 -16.81 -1.81
N THR A 148 6.15 -17.80 -0.95
CA THR A 148 5.41 -19.06 -0.93
C THR A 148 4.03 -18.94 -0.29
N ASP A 149 3.87 -18.04 0.69
CA ASP A 149 2.61 -17.78 1.40
C ASP A 149 1.45 -17.49 0.43
N PRO A 150 0.37 -18.31 0.42
CA PRO A 150 -0.79 -18.09 -0.46
C PRO A 150 -1.51 -16.77 -0.18
N SER A 151 -1.41 -16.23 1.04
CA SER A 151 -2.04 -14.96 1.43
C SER A 151 -1.20 -13.72 1.10
N TYR A 152 0.01 -13.88 0.57
CA TYR A 152 0.99 -12.80 0.37
C TYR A 152 0.40 -11.56 -0.32
N ALA A 153 -0.29 -11.76 -1.46
CA ALA A 153 -0.89 -10.65 -2.20
C ALA A 153 -1.92 -9.89 -1.36
N ASN A 154 -2.77 -10.61 -0.63
CA ASN A 154 -3.80 -9.98 0.22
C ASN A 154 -3.15 -9.24 1.39
N ARG A 155 -2.10 -9.78 2.00
CA ARG A 155 -1.34 -9.09 3.06
C ARG A 155 -0.75 -7.78 2.58
N LEU A 156 -0.15 -7.74 1.39
CA LEU A 156 0.36 -6.50 0.79
C LEU A 156 -0.78 -5.50 0.55
N ILE A 157 -1.89 -5.94 -0.05
CA ILE A 157 -3.05 -5.09 -0.33
C ILE A 157 -3.62 -4.50 0.96
N THR A 158 -3.81 -5.33 1.99
CA THR A 158 -4.29 -4.88 3.31
C THR A 158 -3.37 -3.81 3.91
N ILE A 159 -2.06 -4.03 3.92
CA ILE A 159 -1.10 -3.03 4.42
C ILE A 159 -1.20 -1.74 3.62
N ILE A 160 -1.30 -1.82 2.29
CA ILE A 160 -1.40 -0.65 1.43
C ILE A 160 -2.68 0.14 1.71
N GLU A 161 -3.80 -0.53 1.91
CA GLU A 161 -5.11 0.08 2.16
C GLU A 161 -5.21 0.63 3.60
N ASP A 162 -4.78 -0.13 4.61
CA ASP A 162 -4.83 0.28 6.02
C ASP A 162 -3.97 1.52 6.32
N TYR A 163 -2.87 1.69 5.60
CA TYR A 163 -1.93 2.80 5.79
C TYR A 163 -1.94 3.82 4.66
N ASP A 164 -2.90 3.73 3.72
CA ASP A 164 -3.06 4.65 2.59
C ASP A 164 -1.78 4.80 1.73
N LEU A 165 -1.02 3.72 1.55
CA LEU A 165 0.29 3.79 0.88
C LEU A 165 0.18 4.15 -0.60
N TYR A 166 -0.95 3.90 -1.27
CA TYR A 166 -1.22 4.28 -2.65
C TYR A 166 -1.06 5.80 -2.92
N LYS A 167 -1.19 6.64 -1.89
CA LYS A 167 -0.91 8.09 -2.00
C LYS A 167 0.52 8.39 -2.45
N TYR A 168 1.47 7.53 -2.11
CA TYR A 168 2.86 7.69 -2.52
C TYR A 168 3.06 7.37 -4.00
N ASP A 169 2.27 6.47 -4.58
CA ASP A 169 2.26 6.20 -6.01
C ASP A 169 1.80 7.45 -6.78
N ALA A 170 0.74 8.09 -6.32
CA ALA A 170 0.27 9.34 -6.89
C ALA A 170 1.33 10.47 -6.82
N GLN A 171 2.05 10.59 -5.70
CA GLN A 171 3.14 11.57 -5.54
C GLN A 171 4.31 11.34 -6.49
N GLY A 172 4.58 10.09 -6.84
CA GLY A 172 5.64 9.75 -7.79
C GLY A 172 5.25 10.00 -9.25
N VAL A 173 3.96 9.96 -9.58
CA VAL A 173 3.44 10.11 -10.95
C VAL A 173 3.00 11.54 -11.24
N TYR A 174 2.33 12.18 -10.28
CA TYR A 174 1.70 13.47 -10.52
C TYR A 174 2.52 14.63 -9.93
N SER A 175 2.54 15.76 -10.65
CA SER A 175 3.16 16.98 -10.13
C SER A 175 2.42 17.52 -8.88
N LYS A 176 3.13 18.21 -7.99
CA LYS A 176 2.53 18.88 -6.82
C LYS A 176 1.35 19.78 -7.19
N ARG A 177 1.43 20.48 -8.36
CA ARG A 177 0.35 21.35 -8.87
C ARG A 177 -0.89 20.52 -9.20
N LYS A 178 -0.74 19.33 -9.83
CA LYS A 178 -1.86 18.45 -10.17
C LYS A 178 -2.50 17.87 -8.92
N LEU A 179 -1.70 17.39 -7.97
CA LEU A 179 -2.20 16.86 -6.70
C LEU A 179 -2.97 17.89 -5.88
N ARG A 180 -2.51 19.16 -5.88
CA ARG A 180 -3.22 20.26 -5.21
C ARG A 180 -4.58 20.57 -5.88
N LYS A 181 -4.67 20.42 -7.21
CA LYS A 181 -5.92 20.62 -7.95
C LYS A 181 -6.89 19.44 -7.85
N HIS A 182 -6.36 18.25 -7.60
CA HIS A 182 -7.09 16.99 -7.58
C HIS A 182 -6.68 16.16 -6.36
N PRO A 183 -7.13 16.57 -5.14
CA PRO A 183 -6.74 15.94 -3.88
C PRO A 183 -7.08 14.44 -3.81
N TRP A 184 -8.16 14.02 -4.47
CA TRP A 184 -8.58 12.60 -4.53
C TRP A 184 -7.54 11.67 -5.16
N LEU A 185 -6.62 12.18 -6.00
CA LEU A 185 -5.51 11.37 -6.52
C LEU A 185 -4.59 10.82 -5.42
N LEU A 186 -4.59 11.44 -4.23
CA LEU A 186 -3.86 10.97 -3.06
C LEU A 186 -4.69 10.00 -2.20
N ASN A 187 -6.00 10.10 -2.28
CA ASN A 187 -6.91 9.32 -1.44
C ASN A 187 -8.24 9.10 -2.15
N PRO A 188 -8.27 8.28 -3.21
CA PRO A 188 -9.49 8.04 -3.96
C PRO A 188 -10.56 7.36 -3.10
N HIS A 189 -11.83 7.68 -3.40
CA HIS A 189 -12.95 7.01 -2.73
C HIS A 189 -13.13 5.60 -3.29
N PRO A 190 -13.30 4.59 -2.44
CA PRO A 190 -13.68 3.27 -2.90
C PRO A 190 -15.10 3.31 -3.46
N VAL A 191 -15.31 2.63 -4.58
CA VAL A 191 -16.63 2.44 -5.19
C VAL A 191 -17.23 1.15 -4.66
N TYR A 192 -18.44 1.23 -4.15
CA TYR A 192 -19.24 0.10 -3.70
C TYR A 192 -20.38 -0.15 -4.67
N ILE A 193 -20.91 -1.37 -4.71
CA ILE A 193 -22.07 -1.74 -5.50
C ILE A 193 -23.12 -2.37 -4.57
N ALA A 194 -24.32 -1.84 -4.61
CA ALA A 194 -25.51 -2.40 -3.96
C ALA A 194 -26.71 -2.28 -4.89
N ASN A 195 -27.44 -3.38 -5.10
CA ASN A 195 -28.59 -3.44 -6.00
C ASN A 195 -28.28 -2.86 -7.40
N ASP A 196 -27.12 -3.21 -7.95
CA ASP A 196 -26.60 -2.74 -9.24
C ASP A 196 -26.35 -1.22 -9.32
N ILE A 197 -26.38 -0.53 -8.20
CA ILE A 197 -26.06 0.90 -8.11
C ILE A 197 -24.65 1.06 -7.54
N ALA A 198 -23.79 1.73 -8.32
CA ALA A 198 -22.47 2.14 -7.84
C ALA A 198 -22.61 3.38 -6.94
N TYR A 199 -21.99 3.33 -5.77
CA TYR A 199 -21.99 4.47 -4.84
C TYR A 199 -20.62 4.62 -4.15
N VAL A 200 -20.39 5.80 -3.61
CA VAL A 200 -19.24 6.11 -2.76
C VAL A 200 -19.72 6.67 -1.43
N VAL A 201 -18.92 6.47 -0.39
CA VAL A 201 -19.21 7.04 0.93
C VAL A 201 -18.41 8.33 1.05
N ALA A 202 -19.13 9.45 1.16
CA ALA A 202 -18.52 10.76 1.36
C ALA A 202 -17.79 10.81 2.72
N ARG A 203 -16.66 11.50 2.76
CA ARG A 203 -15.86 11.72 3.95
C ARG A 203 -16.09 13.13 4.47
N SER A 204 -15.73 13.37 5.73
CA SER A 204 -15.78 14.72 6.28
C SER A 204 -14.89 15.67 5.48
N GLY A 205 -15.48 16.76 4.99
CA GLY A 205 -14.81 17.75 4.14
C GLY A 205 -14.98 17.58 2.65
N ASP A 206 -15.58 16.46 2.18
CA ASP A 206 -15.88 16.28 0.75
C ASP A 206 -16.94 17.24 0.27
N THR A 207 -16.81 17.66 -0.98
CA THR A 207 -17.82 18.44 -1.68
C THR A 207 -18.38 17.65 -2.86
N PHE A 208 -19.64 17.89 -3.25
CA PHE A 208 -20.23 17.27 -4.44
C PHE A 208 -19.42 17.57 -5.71
N LYS A 209 -18.79 18.74 -5.75
CA LYS A 209 -17.93 19.12 -6.88
C LYS A 209 -16.70 18.20 -6.96
N GLU A 210 -16.01 18.01 -5.85
CA GLU A 210 -14.81 17.17 -5.79
C GLU A 210 -15.13 15.72 -6.10
N LEU A 211 -16.21 15.19 -5.53
CA LEU A 211 -16.67 13.84 -5.85
C LEU A 211 -17.07 13.72 -7.34
N GLY A 212 -17.78 14.70 -7.88
CA GLY A 212 -18.12 14.72 -9.30
C GLY A 212 -16.87 14.74 -10.18
N ASP A 213 -15.90 15.56 -9.86
CA ASP A 213 -14.64 15.65 -10.61
C ASP A 213 -13.82 14.36 -10.50
N GLU A 214 -13.84 13.66 -9.35
CA GLU A 214 -13.15 12.38 -9.13
C GLU A 214 -13.69 11.28 -10.06
N PHE A 215 -15.02 11.20 -10.21
CA PHE A 215 -15.68 10.16 -10.98
C PHE A 215 -16.10 10.59 -12.38
N GLY A 216 -15.78 11.79 -12.79
CA GLY A 216 -16.15 12.33 -14.11
C GLY A 216 -17.65 12.57 -14.25
N ILE A 217 -18.38 12.79 -13.16
CA ILE A 217 -19.81 12.98 -13.11
C ILE A 217 -20.14 14.47 -12.93
N SER A 218 -21.12 14.99 -13.70
CA SER A 218 -21.59 16.36 -13.47
C SER A 218 -22.30 16.47 -12.12
N TRP A 219 -21.79 17.35 -11.25
CA TRP A 219 -22.38 17.64 -9.95
C TRP A 219 -23.48 18.73 -10.00
N LYS A 220 -23.62 19.37 -11.17
CA LYS A 220 -24.67 20.34 -11.45
C LYS A 220 -25.85 19.64 -12.13
N LYS A 221 -26.83 19.26 -11.34
CA LYS A 221 -28.18 18.93 -11.79
C LYS A 221 -29.19 19.53 -10.84
#